data_813b56507776270c9f0e2b1c8e90c78a
#
_entry.id   813b56507776270c9f0e2b1c8e90c78a
#
_cell.length_a   1.000
_cell.length_b   1.000
_cell.length_c   1.000
_cell.angle_alpha   90.00
_cell.angle_beta   90.00
_cell.angle_gamma   90.00
#
_symmetry.space_group_name_H-M   'P 1'
#
loop_
_entity.id
_entity.type
_entity.pdbx_description
1 polymer ?
#
loop_
_entity_poly.entity_id
_entity_poly.type
_entity_poly.pdbx_seq_one_letter_code
_entity_poly.pdbx_strand_id
1 'polypeptide(L)'
;FAVIEAEDGIDALQKFHKTQPHIVLMDVDMPNMNGFEACRQLRSLPTGKTIPILMVTGRDDITSIEKAYEAGATDFSPKPTNWTILVRRVRYMLRASATLQELRKSEVRLDKAQRIAQLGSWEWNLESNEIYWSEHLYRLLGVRDLCDPPSFEAILRRIPFAEQDRVEKWYRKTLKSEQRSSINHKIILPEGNVLVVQHQA
;
A
#
# COMPACT_ATOMS: atom_id res chain seq x y z
N PHE A 1 -6.10 4.26 27.58
CA PHE A 1 -5.97 5.26 26.52
C PHE A 1 -5.57 6.62 27.11
N ALA A 2 -4.66 7.35 26.45
CA ALA A 2 -4.50 8.76 26.68
C ALA A 2 -5.55 9.49 25.81
N VAL A 3 -6.33 10.39 26.40
CA VAL A 3 -7.40 11.12 25.72
C VAL A 3 -7.01 12.59 25.64
N ILE A 4 -7.22 13.19 24.48
CA ILE A 4 -7.07 14.62 24.23
C ILE A 4 -8.40 15.11 23.74
N GLU A 5 -8.97 16.09 24.44
CA GLU A 5 -10.27 16.64 24.11
C GLU A 5 -10.13 17.89 23.23
N ALA A 6 -11.07 18.06 22.31
CA ALA A 6 -11.20 19.23 21.46
C ALA A 6 -12.64 19.77 21.58
N GLU A 7 -12.79 21.09 21.63
CA GLU A 7 -14.08 21.77 21.84
C GLU A 7 -14.90 21.85 20.54
N ASP A 8 -14.22 21.91 19.39
CA ASP A 8 -14.85 22.01 18.07
C ASP A 8 -13.91 21.45 16.97
N GLY A 9 -14.36 21.50 15.71
CA GLY A 9 -13.59 21.02 14.57
C GLY A 9 -12.29 21.79 14.34
N ILE A 10 -12.23 23.07 14.63
CA ILE A 10 -11.03 23.92 14.47
C ILE A 10 -9.98 23.51 15.50
N ASP A 11 -10.38 23.42 16.76
CA ASP A 11 -9.50 22.98 17.85
C ASP A 11 -9.03 21.53 17.63
N ALA A 12 -9.91 20.66 17.12
CA ALA A 12 -9.56 19.29 16.75
C ALA A 12 -8.43 19.23 15.71
N LEU A 13 -8.49 20.04 14.65
CA LEU A 13 -7.45 20.13 13.63
C LEU A 13 -6.12 20.62 14.20
N GLN A 14 -6.15 21.66 15.05
CA GLN A 14 -4.96 22.20 15.70
C GLN A 14 -4.29 21.17 16.62
N LYS A 15 -5.08 20.47 17.43
CA LYS A 15 -4.62 19.43 18.33
C LYS A 15 -4.11 18.19 17.57
N PHE A 16 -4.79 17.83 16.47
CA PHE A 16 -4.35 16.74 15.59
C PHE A 16 -2.93 16.95 15.06
N HIS A 17 -2.61 18.14 14.58
CA HIS A 17 -1.27 18.46 14.11
C HIS A 17 -0.18 18.30 15.17
N LYS A 18 -0.50 18.69 16.42
CA LYS A 18 0.46 18.65 17.52
C LYS A 18 0.65 17.26 18.10
N THR A 19 -0.40 16.45 18.14
CA THR A 19 -0.42 15.22 18.94
C THR A 19 -0.45 13.93 18.12
N GLN A 20 -0.84 14.00 16.84
CA GLN A 20 -0.98 12.86 15.93
C GLN A 20 -1.64 11.64 16.61
N PRO A 21 -2.90 11.72 16.99
CA PRO A 21 -3.59 10.68 17.73
C PRO A 21 -3.72 9.41 16.88
N HIS A 22 -3.88 8.25 17.52
CA HIS A 22 -4.05 6.97 16.82
C HIS A 22 -5.49 6.74 16.30
N ILE A 23 -6.46 7.49 16.82
CA ILE A 23 -7.87 7.46 16.41
C ILE A 23 -8.50 8.79 16.77
N VAL A 24 -9.47 9.23 15.99
CA VAL A 24 -10.30 10.41 16.29
C VAL A 24 -11.74 9.96 16.52
N LEU A 25 -12.34 10.37 17.63
CA LEU A 25 -13.77 10.33 17.85
C LEU A 25 -14.31 11.73 17.58
N MET A 26 -15.23 11.85 16.64
CA MET A 26 -15.70 13.13 16.12
C MET A 26 -17.20 13.25 16.27
N ASP A 27 -17.66 14.21 17.05
CA ASP A 27 -19.08 14.57 17.04
C ASP A 27 -19.42 15.27 15.72
N VAL A 28 -20.60 15.02 15.19
CA VAL A 28 -21.09 15.72 13.99
C VAL A 28 -21.55 17.13 14.32
N ASP A 29 -22.31 17.29 15.40
CA ASP A 29 -22.92 18.57 15.78
C ASP A 29 -21.99 19.33 16.75
N MET A 30 -21.05 20.07 16.19
CA MET A 30 -20.12 20.93 16.94
C MET A 30 -20.26 22.39 16.49
N PRO A 31 -19.96 23.37 17.39
CA PRO A 31 -19.95 24.80 17.03
C PRO A 31 -18.79 25.09 16.05
N ASN A 32 -18.82 26.27 15.43
CA ASN A 32 -17.80 26.83 14.54
C ASN A 32 -17.52 25.97 13.30
N MET A 33 -17.09 24.71 13.48
CA MET A 33 -16.84 23.74 12.42
C MET A 33 -17.45 22.40 12.80
N ASN A 34 -18.38 21.90 11.99
CA ASN A 34 -19.04 20.61 12.22
C ASN A 34 -18.10 19.42 11.92
N GLY A 35 -18.47 18.22 12.41
CA GLY A 35 -17.62 17.03 12.27
C GLY A 35 -17.39 16.57 10.84
N PHE A 36 -18.34 16.78 9.93
CA PHE A 36 -18.15 16.43 8.52
C PHE A 36 -17.06 17.27 7.86
N GLU A 37 -17.07 18.56 8.14
CA GLU A 37 -16.06 19.51 7.66
C GLU A 37 -14.68 19.19 8.24
N ALA A 38 -14.60 19.01 9.55
CA ALA A 38 -13.37 18.64 10.24
C ALA A 38 -12.79 17.33 9.70
N CYS A 39 -13.64 16.33 9.43
CA CYS A 39 -13.23 15.06 8.85
C CYS A 39 -12.62 15.24 7.47
N ARG A 40 -13.28 15.98 6.56
CA ARG A 40 -12.73 16.27 5.23
C ARG A 40 -11.37 16.95 5.30
N GLN A 41 -11.23 17.94 6.18
CA GLN A 41 -9.96 18.64 6.35
C GLN A 41 -8.88 17.72 6.94
N LEU A 42 -9.20 16.88 7.90
CA LEU A 42 -8.27 15.84 8.39
C LEU A 42 -7.83 14.92 7.26
N ARG A 43 -8.73 14.45 6.41
CA ARG A 43 -8.41 13.57 5.27
C ARG A 43 -7.53 14.21 4.21
N SER A 44 -7.56 15.55 4.09
CA SER A 44 -6.65 16.27 3.19
C SER A 44 -5.20 16.29 3.69
N LEU A 45 -4.98 16.08 4.99
CA LEU A 45 -3.63 16.04 5.57
C LEU A 45 -2.93 14.70 5.29
N PRO A 46 -1.64 14.70 4.97
CA PRO A 46 -0.89 13.45 4.75
C PRO A 46 -1.01 12.45 5.90
N THR A 47 -0.91 12.92 7.15
CA THR A 47 -1.04 12.12 8.37
C THR A 47 -2.48 11.70 8.67
N GLY A 48 -3.45 12.47 8.20
CA GLY A 48 -4.88 12.23 8.40
C GLY A 48 -5.50 11.23 7.43
N LYS A 49 -4.82 10.90 6.31
CA LYS A 49 -5.36 10.01 5.27
C LYS A 49 -5.73 8.62 5.79
N THR A 50 -4.98 8.08 6.73
CA THR A 50 -5.09 6.68 7.15
C THR A 50 -5.50 6.48 8.59
N ILE A 51 -5.62 7.59 9.36
CA ILE A 51 -6.05 7.49 10.76
C ILE A 51 -7.53 7.06 10.83
N PRO A 52 -7.92 6.14 11.73
CA PRO A 52 -9.33 5.84 11.95
C PRO A 52 -10.05 7.07 12.49
N ILE A 53 -11.20 7.40 11.90
CA ILE A 53 -12.11 8.45 12.37
C ILE A 53 -13.46 7.79 12.61
N LEU A 54 -13.93 7.79 13.85
CA LEU A 54 -15.25 7.33 14.25
C LEU A 54 -16.13 8.54 14.49
N MET A 55 -17.14 8.74 13.66
CA MET A 55 -18.12 9.77 13.87
C MET A 55 -19.18 9.33 14.88
N VAL A 56 -19.53 10.24 15.78
CA VAL A 56 -20.62 10.07 16.75
C VAL A 56 -21.70 11.08 16.41
N THR A 57 -22.92 10.62 16.13
CA THR A 57 -23.99 11.49 15.66
C THR A 57 -25.29 11.23 16.41
N GLY A 58 -26.04 12.32 16.70
CA GLY A 58 -27.42 12.22 17.22
C GLY A 58 -28.44 11.86 16.13
N ARG A 59 -28.02 11.79 14.88
CA ARG A 59 -28.86 11.48 13.73
C ARG A 59 -28.54 10.10 13.22
N ASP A 60 -29.52 9.24 13.23
CA ASP A 60 -29.46 7.86 12.74
C ASP A 60 -30.11 7.70 11.36
N ASP A 61 -30.42 8.83 10.69
CA ASP A 61 -30.96 8.82 9.35
C ASP A 61 -29.88 8.42 8.31
N ILE A 62 -30.31 7.76 7.24
CA ILE A 62 -29.44 7.25 6.17
C ILE A 62 -28.59 8.37 5.56
N THR A 63 -29.15 9.56 5.43
CA THR A 63 -28.48 10.73 4.82
C THR A 63 -27.28 11.19 5.65
N SER A 64 -27.38 11.14 6.96
CA SER A 64 -26.26 11.52 7.86
C SER A 64 -25.15 10.46 7.86
N ILE A 65 -25.50 9.18 7.71
CA ILE A 65 -24.57 8.07 7.57
C ILE A 65 -23.78 8.21 6.25
N GLU A 66 -24.48 8.43 5.14
CA GLU A 66 -23.85 8.64 3.82
C GLU A 66 -22.88 9.82 3.85
N LYS A 67 -23.30 10.96 4.40
CA LYS A 67 -22.44 12.15 4.57
C LYS A 67 -21.20 11.87 5.42
N ALA A 68 -21.29 11.01 6.43
CA ALA A 68 -20.14 10.64 7.24
C ALA A 68 -19.10 9.87 6.41
N TYR A 69 -19.53 8.90 5.62
CA TYR A 69 -18.63 8.15 4.72
C TYR A 69 -18.08 9.02 3.59
N GLU A 70 -18.89 9.88 2.97
CA GLU A 70 -18.44 10.85 1.98
C GLU A 70 -17.40 11.84 2.53
N ALA A 71 -17.54 12.22 3.80
CA ALA A 71 -16.53 13.03 4.48
C ALA A 71 -15.25 12.26 4.80
N GLY A 72 -15.23 10.94 4.59
CA GLY A 72 -14.08 10.08 4.83
C GLY A 72 -14.01 9.46 6.23
N ALA A 73 -15.13 9.41 6.97
CA ALA A 73 -15.16 8.66 8.22
C ALA A 73 -14.87 7.18 7.99
N THR A 74 -14.22 6.55 8.96
CA THR A 74 -13.96 5.11 8.92
C THR A 74 -15.17 4.31 9.38
N ASP A 75 -15.89 4.86 10.37
CA ASP A 75 -17.10 4.24 10.92
C ASP A 75 -17.94 5.35 11.60
N PHE A 76 -19.18 5.03 11.96
CA PHE A 76 -20.05 5.94 12.71
C PHE A 76 -20.72 5.21 13.88
N SER A 77 -21.19 5.97 14.88
CA SER A 77 -21.94 5.47 16.03
C SER A 77 -23.10 6.42 16.36
N PRO A 78 -24.36 5.95 16.38
CA PRO A 78 -25.47 6.79 16.77
C PRO A 78 -25.46 7.07 18.27
N LYS A 79 -25.98 8.23 18.67
CA LYS A 79 -26.34 8.57 20.05
C LYS A 79 -27.78 8.11 20.36
N PRO A 80 -28.11 7.62 21.56
CA PRO A 80 -27.24 7.48 22.73
C PRO A 80 -26.24 6.33 22.57
N THR A 81 -24.99 6.61 22.89
CA THR A 81 -23.88 5.67 22.64
C THR A 81 -23.81 4.61 23.75
N ASN A 82 -23.84 3.35 23.36
CA ASN A 82 -23.50 2.26 24.27
C ASN A 82 -21.98 2.18 24.44
N TRP A 83 -21.49 2.58 25.60
CA TRP A 83 -20.05 2.65 25.92
C TRP A 83 -19.32 1.33 25.72
N THR A 84 -19.95 0.21 26.02
CA THR A 84 -19.33 -1.12 25.82
C THR A 84 -19.10 -1.39 24.33
N ILE A 85 -20.07 -1.04 23.50
CA ILE A 85 -19.97 -1.20 22.03
C ILE A 85 -18.93 -0.22 21.47
N LEU A 86 -18.97 1.03 21.90
CA LEU A 86 -18.02 2.06 21.47
C LEU A 86 -16.57 1.65 21.75
N VAL A 87 -16.28 1.20 22.97
CA VAL A 87 -14.93 0.76 23.35
C VAL A 87 -14.48 -0.43 22.50
N ARG A 88 -15.37 -1.36 22.18
CA ARG A 88 -15.05 -2.50 21.30
C ARG A 88 -14.76 -2.04 19.88
N ARG A 89 -15.53 -1.12 19.32
CA ARG A 89 -15.30 -0.53 17.99
C ARG A 89 -13.96 0.20 17.93
N VAL A 90 -13.68 1.07 18.91
CA VAL A 90 -12.41 1.79 19.02
C VAL A 90 -11.23 0.80 19.03
N ARG A 91 -11.30 -0.24 19.86
CA ARG A 91 -10.24 -1.27 19.91
C ARG A 91 -10.07 -2.01 18.61
N TYR A 92 -11.17 -2.36 17.95
CA TYR A 92 -11.13 -3.01 16.64
C TYR A 92 -10.46 -2.12 15.58
N MET A 93 -10.90 -0.86 15.49
CA MET A 93 -10.35 0.12 14.54
C MET A 93 -8.85 0.36 14.76
N LEU A 94 -8.44 0.49 16.02
CA LEU A 94 -7.02 0.64 16.37
C LEU A 94 -6.18 -0.59 15.97
N ARG A 95 -6.69 -1.81 16.21
CA ARG A 95 -5.99 -3.03 15.78
C ARG A 95 -5.88 -3.12 14.27
N ALA A 96 -6.98 -2.89 13.55
CA ALA A 96 -6.98 -2.91 12.09
C ALA A 96 -6.00 -1.87 11.51
N SER A 97 -6.00 -0.65 12.03
CA SER A 97 -5.07 0.40 11.62
C SER A 97 -3.61 0.03 11.91
N ALA A 98 -3.33 -0.53 13.09
CA ALA A 98 -1.98 -0.96 13.45
C ALA A 98 -1.47 -2.07 12.52
N THR A 99 -2.30 -3.06 12.20
CA THR A 99 -1.94 -4.15 11.27
C THR A 99 -1.64 -3.61 9.86
N LEU A 100 -2.47 -2.70 9.35
CA LEU A 100 -2.23 -2.06 8.04
C LEU A 100 -0.94 -1.23 8.03
N GLN A 101 -0.65 -0.51 9.11
CA GLN A 101 0.59 0.25 9.22
C GLN A 101 1.82 -0.65 9.28
N GLU A 102 1.71 -1.79 9.98
CA GLU A 102 2.81 -2.74 10.06
C GLU A 102 3.08 -3.42 8.72
N LEU A 103 2.02 -3.80 7.99
CA LEU A 103 2.15 -4.33 6.63
C LEU A 103 2.87 -3.32 5.72
N ARG A 104 2.42 -2.07 5.69
CA ARG A 104 3.08 -1.00 4.90
C ARG A 104 4.56 -0.81 5.27
N LYS A 105 4.87 -0.82 6.58
CA LYS A 105 6.27 -0.73 7.04
C LYS A 105 7.09 -1.92 6.56
N SER A 106 6.52 -3.12 6.57
CA SER A 106 7.18 -4.34 6.08
C SER A 106 7.44 -4.26 4.58
N GLU A 107 6.46 -3.81 3.80
CA GLU A 107 6.60 -3.60 2.35
C GLU A 107 7.73 -2.60 2.02
N VAL A 108 7.75 -1.45 2.72
CA VAL A 108 8.81 -0.44 2.54
C VAL A 108 10.19 -0.98 2.93
N ARG A 109 10.27 -1.81 3.98
CA ARG A 109 11.54 -2.44 4.37
C ARG A 109 12.00 -3.45 3.33
N LEU A 110 11.08 -4.24 2.79
CA LEU A 110 11.36 -5.21 1.74
C LEU A 110 11.86 -4.53 0.46
N ASP A 111 11.16 -3.46 0.02
CA ASP A 111 11.59 -2.68 -1.14
C ASP A 111 13.00 -2.09 -0.94
N LYS A 112 13.28 -1.54 0.25
CA LYS A 112 14.62 -1.06 0.59
C LYS A 112 15.67 -2.18 0.54
N ALA A 113 15.38 -3.34 1.11
CA ALA A 113 16.31 -4.48 1.11
C ALA A 113 16.58 -4.97 -0.32
N GLN A 114 15.55 -5.08 -1.16
CA GLN A 114 15.68 -5.43 -2.57
C GLN A 114 16.55 -4.42 -3.33
N ARG A 115 16.36 -3.12 -3.08
CA ARG A 115 17.19 -2.06 -3.69
C ARG A 115 18.66 -2.16 -3.30
N ILE A 116 18.95 -2.34 -2.01
CA ILE A 116 20.34 -2.46 -1.53
C ILE A 116 21.01 -3.70 -2.12
N ALA A 117 20.30 -4.82 -2.17
CA ALA A 117 20.78 -6.06 -2.73
C ALA A 117 20.76 -6.11 -4.28
N GLN A 118 20.24 -5.06 -4.93
CA GLN A 118 20.02 -5.01 -6.38
C GLN A 118 19.19 -6.20 -6.89
N LEU A 119 18.16 -6.61 -6.13
CA LEU A 119 17.32 -7.76 -6.44
C LEU A 119 16.04 -7.29 -7.12
N GLY A 120 15.82 -7.69 -8.36
CA GLY A 120 14.52 -7.64 -9.01
C GLY A 120 13.79 -8.96 -8.85
N SER A 121 12.51 -8.94 -8.52
CA SER A 121 11.67 -10.14 -8.48
C SER A 121 10.70 -10.18 -9.66
N TRP A 122 10.37 -11.37 -10.08
CA TRP A 122 9.37 -11.64 -11.12
C TRP A 122 8.60 -12.91 -10.76
N GLU A 123 7.35 -12.95 -11.19
CA GLU A 123 6.46 -14.09 -11.00
C GLU A 123 5.84 -14.44 -12.33
N TRP A 124 5.68 -15.71 -12.63
CA TRP A 124 5.03 -16.22 -13.83
C TRP A 124 3.92 -17.19 -13.44
N ASN A 125 2.68 -16.78 -13.65
CA ASN A 125 1.53 -17.65 -13.52
C ASN A 125 1.44 -18.52 -14.79
N LEU A 126 1.71 -19.82 -14.67
CA LEU A 126 1.74 -20.74 -15.82
C LEU A 126 0.35 -21.08 -16.34
N GLU A 127 -0.72 -20.90 -15.55
CA GLU A 127 -2.10 -21.17 -15.98
C GLU A 127 -2.66 -19.99 -16.80
N SER A 128 -2.52 -18.74 -16.29
CA SER A 128 -2.98 -17.54 -16.99
C SER A 128 -1.96 -17.01 -18.00
N ASN A 129 -0.71 -17.51 -17.97
CA ASN A 129 0.43 -16.99 -18.72
C ASN A 129 0.77 -15.52 -18.42
N GLU A 130 0.35 -15.03 -17.27
CA GLU A 130 0.65 -13.67 -16.82
C GLU A 130 2.00 -13.62 -16.11
N ILE A 131 2.80 -12.63 -16.47
CA ILE A 131 4.09 -12.37 -15.82
C ILE A 131 4.00 -11.03 -15.09
N TYR A 132 4.45 -11.04 -13.84
CA TYR A 132 4.58 -9.85 -13.02
C TYR A 132 6.05 -9.55 -12.76
N TRP A 133 6.44 -8.28 -12.91
CA TRP A 133 7.77 -7.79 -12.53
C TRP A 133 7.65 -6.80 -11.38
N SER A 134 8.53 -6.90 -10.41
CA SER A 134 8.61 -5.88 -9.35
C SER A 134 9.04 -4.54 -9.92
N GLU A 135 8.62 -3.44 -9.29
CA GLU A 135 9.03 -2.09 -9.68
C GLU A 135 10.55 -1.94 -9.72
N HIS A 136 11.25 -2.64 -8.81
CA HIS A 136 12.71 -2.62 -8.80
C HIS A 136 13.32 -3.34 -10.02
N LEU A 137 12.70 -4.42 -10.49
CA LEU A 137 13.15 -5.09 -11.72
C LEU A 137 13.01 -4.17 -12.95
N TYR A 138 11.91 -3.45 -13.08
CA TYR A 138 11.75 -2.43 -14.13
C TYR A 138 12.87 -1.40 -14.11
N ARG A 139 13.24 -0.91 -12.92
CA ARG A 139 14.33 0.05 -12.75
C ARG A 139 15.69 -0.54 -13.09
N LEU A 140 15.98 -1.77 -12.64
CA LEU A 140 17.22 -2.48 -12.94
C LEU A 140 17.41 -2.70 -14.45
N LEU A 141 16.32 -3.02 -15.14
CA LEU A 141 16.34 -3.25 -16.59
C LEU A 141 16.27 -1.94 -17.40
N GLY A 142 16.15 -0.79 -16.75
CA GLY A 142 16.02 0.51 -17.40
C GLY A 142 14.73 0.67 -18.22
N VAL A 143 13.68 -0.08 -17.88
CA VAL A 143 12.36 0.01 -18.54
C VAL A 143 11.58 1.14 -17.90
N ARG A 144 11.38 2.25 -18.60
CA ARG A 144 10.71 3.45 -18.06
C ARG A 144 9.20 3.44 -18.25
N ASP A 145 8.70 2.68 -19.21
CA ASP A 145 7.28 2.70 -19.58
C ASP A 145 6.65 1.30 -19.52
N LEU A 146 5.44 1.25 -18.99
CA LEU A 146 4.53 0.10 -19.02
C LEU A 146 4.09 -0.31 -20.44
N CYS A 147 4.68 0.29 -21.47
CA CYS A 147 4.36 0.01 -22.88
C CYS A 147 4.84 -1.36 -23.36
N ASP A 148 5.80 -1.96 -22.66
CA ASP A 148 6.24 -3.32 -22.95
C ASP A 148 5.78 -4.21 -21.78
N PRO A 149 4.68 -4.96 -21.94
CA PRO A 149 4.19 -5.82 -20.86
C PRO A 149 5.26 -6.84 -20.48
N PRO A 150 5.35 -7.21 -19.20
CA PRO A 150 6.29 -8.23 -18.77
C PRO A 150 6.06 -9.51 -19.57
N SER A 151 7.06 -9.96 -20.29
CA SER A 151 7.01 -11.20 -21.04
C SER A 151 8.38 -11.88 -21.07
N PHE A 152 8.37 -13.18 -21.30
CA PHE A 152 9.61 -13.92 -21.45
C PHE A 152 10.40 -13.44 -22.66
N GLU A 153 9.71 -13.13 -23.75
CA GLU A 153 10.30 -12.58 -24.98
C GLU A 153 10.94 -11.21 -24.76
N ALA A 154 10.35 -10.38 -23.90
CA ALA A 154 10.90 -9.07 -23.57
C ALA A 154 12.26 -9.20 -22.84
N ILE A 155 12.42 -10.21 -22.01
CA ILE A 155 13.71 -10.53 -21.37
C ILE A 155 14.69 -11.08 -22.42
N LEU A 156 14.29 -12.08 -23.20
CA LEU A 156 15.16 -12.72 -24.20
C LEU A 156 15.74 -11.72 -25.20
N ARG A 157 14.96 -10.76 -25.69
CA ARG A 157 15.43 -9.70 -26.60
C ARG A 157 16.57 -8.86 -26.02
N ARG A 158 16.70 -8.81 -24.71
CA ARG A 158 17.75 -8.04 -24.01
C ARG A 158 19.00 -8.87 -23.71
N ILE A 159 18.94 -10.17 -23.94
CA ILE A 159 20.08 -11.06 -23.76
C ILE A 159 20.92 -11.07 -25.04
N PRO A 160 22.25 -10.96 -24.96
CA PRO A 160 23.10 -11.11 -26.12
C PRO A 160 22.77 -12.38 -26.88
N PHE A 161 22.71 -12.30 -28.21
CA PHE A 161 22.33 -13.45 -29.08
C PHE A 161 23.08 -14.74 -28.77
N ALA A 162 24.37 -14.64 -28.51
CA ALA A 162 25.20 -15.78 -28.15
C ALA A 162 24.80 -16.51 -26.86
N GLU A 163 24.05 -15.86 -25.97
CA GLU A 163 23.61 -16.43 -24.68
C GLU A 163 22.13 -16.84 -24.67
N GLN A 164 21.32 -16.40 -25.64
CA GLN A 164 19.89 -16.62 -25.67
C GLN A 164 19.50 -18.10 -25.61
N ASP A 165 20.08 -18.94 -26.45
CA ASP A 165 19.77 -20.38 -26.49
C ASP A 165 20.07 -21.08 -25.15
N ARG A 166 21.16 -20.71 -24.48
CA ARG A 166 21.51 -21.24 -23.16
C ARG A 166 20.51 -20.83 -22.09
N VAL A 167 20.09 -19.57 -22.10
CA VAL A 167 19.14 -19.05 -21.13
C VAL A 167 17.74 -19.62 -21.37
N GLU A 168 17.30 -19.69 -22.64
CA GLU A 168 15.99 -20.27 -22.97
C GLU A 168 15.90 -21.75 -22.56
N LYS A 169 16.94 -22.54 -22.82
CA LYS A 169 17.01 -23.94 -22.37
C LYS A 169 16.94 -24.08 -20.85
N TRP A 170 17.62 -23.18 -20.14
CA TRP A 170 17.56 -23.16 -18.68
C TRP A 170 16.14 -22.87 -18.18
N TYR A 171 15.45 -21.84 -18.71
CA TYR A 171 14.06 -21.53 -18.37
C TYR A 171 13.14 -22.73 -18.64
N ARG A 172 13.20 -23.31 -19.83
CA ARG A 172 12.38 -24.48 -20.20
C ARG A 172 12.61 -25.69 -19.29
N LYS A 173 13.84 -25.88 -18.80
CA LYS A 173 14.18 -26.94 -17.85
C LYS A 173 13.64 -26.63 -16.46
N THR A 174 13.81 -25.39 -16.00
CA THR A 174 13.39 -24.96 -14.66
C THR A 174 11.86 -25.01 -14.51
N LEU A 175 11.10 -24.61 -15.53
CA LEU A 175 9.63 -24.71 -15.53
C LEU A 175 9.08 -26.15 -15.41
N LYS A 176 9.90 -27.17 -15.71
CA LYS A 176 9.53 -28.59 -15.58
C LYS A 176 10.08 -29.24 -14.32
N SER A 177 10.82 -28.50 -13.52
CA SER A 177 11.53 -29.01 -12.35
C SER A 177 11.05 -28.29 -11.10
N GLU A 178 10.82 -29.00 -10.02
CA GLU A 178 10.55 -28.43 -8.69
C GLU A 178 11.85 -28.03 -7.95
N GLN A 179 13.01 -28.24 -8.58
CA GLN A 179 14.31 -27.95 -7.96
C GLN A 179 14.74 -26.52 -8.27
N ARG A 180 15.17 -25.82 -7.22
CA ARG A 180 15.77 -24.49 -7.38
C ARG A 180 17.01 -24.57 -8.25
N SER A 181 17.10 -23.68 -9.20
CA SER A 181 18.24 -23.56 -10.10
C SER A 181 18.61 -22.10 -10.32
N SER A 182 19.85 -21.86 -10.74
CA SER A 182 20.31 -20.50 -11.06
C SER A 182 21.13 -20.47 -12.33
N ILE A 183 21.11 -19.35 -13.02
CA ILE A 183 21.92 -19.09 -14.21
C ILE A 183 22.45 -17.65 -14.19
N ASN A 184 23.73 -17.50 -14.53
CA ASN A 184 24.34 -16.20 -14.75
C ASN A 184 24.35 -15.89 -16.24
N HIS A 185 23.90 -14.68 -16.61
CA HIS A 185 23.95 -14.22 -18.00
C HIS A 185 24.01 -12.69 -18.07
N LYS A 186 24.22 -12.18 -19.27
CA LYS A 186 24.25 -10.74 -19.54
C LYS A 186 22.90 -10.23 -20.01
N ILE A 187 22.58 -9.00 -19.62
CA ILE A 187 21.45 -8.25 -20.15
C ILE A 187 21.97 -6.93 -20.71
N ILE A 188 21.50 -6.55 -21.90
CA ILE A 188 21.79 -5.28 -22.54
C ILE A 188 20.69 -4.29 -22.12
N LEU A 189 21.09 -3.23 -21.44
CA LEU A 189 20.19 -2.14 -21.03
C LEU A 189 19.87 -1.23 -22.24
N PRO A 190 18.75 -0.45 -22.19
CA PRO A 190 18.37 0.43 -23.30
C PRO A 190 19.45 1.43 -23.72
N GLU A 191 20.31 1.81 -22.78
CA GLU A 191 21.43 2.74 -22.99
C GLU A 191 22.67 2.05 -23.59
N GLY A 192 22.60 0.75 -23.88
CA GLY A 192 23.70 -0.05 -24.40
C GLY A 192 24.65 -0.62 -23.34
N ASN A 193 24.49 -0.27 -22.08
CA ASN A 193 25.28 -0.84 -20.99
C ASN A 193 24.94 -2.33 -20.79
N VAL A 194 25.93 -3.11 -20.39
CA VAL A 194 25.78 -4.55 -20.13
C VAL A 194 25.75 -4.78 -18.63
N LEU A 195 24.67 -5.40 -18.15
CA LEU A 195 24.51 -5.85 -16.78
C LEU A 195 24.69 -7.37 -16.71
N VAL A 196 25.48 -7.84 -15.75
CA VAL A 196 25.58 -9.29 -15.44
C VAL A 196 24.57 -9.59 -14.34
N VAL A 197 23.68 -10.52 -14.61
CA VAL A 197 22.61 -10.91 -13.68
C VAL A 197 22.70 -12.39 -13.34
N GLN A 198 22.25 -12.73 -12.13
CA GLN A 198 21.96 -14.08 -11.71
C GLN A 198 20.46 -14.27 -11.63
N HIS A 199 19.90 -15.13 -12.45
CA HIS A 199 18.53 -15.58 -12.32
C HIS A 199 18.46 -16.80 -11.39
N GLN A 200 17.44 -16.79 -10.50
CA GLN A 200 17.14 -17.92 -9.63
C GLN A 200 15.64 -18.24 -9.79
N ALA A 201 15.30 -19.49 -9.88
CA ALA A 201 13.90 -19.96 -9.93
C ALA A 201 13.83 -21.40 -9.37
#